data_478185e398443db5d8c33078169e3ee5
#
_entry.id   478185e398443db5d8c33078169e3ee5
#
_cell.length_a   1.000
_cell.length_b   1.000
_cell.length_c   1.000
_cell.angle_alpha   90.00
_cell.angle_beta   90.00
_cell.angle_gamma   90.00
#
_symmetry.space_group_name_H-M   'P 1'
#
loop_
_entity.id
_entity.type
_entity.pdbx_description
1 polymer ?
#
loop_
_entity_poly.entity_id
_entity_poly.type
_entity_poly.pdbx_seq_one_letter_code
_entity_poly.pdbx_strand_id
1 'polypeptide(L)'
;MPDFKESDLYAPVCEYFESVGYTVQAEVKNCDLVAVKDSETIIAELKTSFCLKLVYQALDRRSVSDLVYVVIPRPKKGAKSTEWRNMLKLMKKLDIGIITVAMDSELKTVDIVSVPSGHSQKHNSNKKSKLSKEFKDRNVNENIGGI
;
A
#
# COMPACT_ATOMS: atom_id res chain seq x y z
N MET A 1 13.63 15.47 -12.94
CA MET A 1 12.26 15.00 -12.64
C MET A 1 12.13 13.54 -13.01
N PRO A 2 11.56 12.74 -12.14
CA PRO A 2 11.33 11.36 -12.49
C PRO A 2 10.24 11.25 -13.55
N ASP A 3 10.48 10.42 -14.55
CA ASP A 3 9.54 10.18 -15.63
C ASP A 3 8.69 8.93 -15.34
N PHE A 4 8.22 8.79 -14.12
CA PHE A 4 7.41 7.64 -13.75
C PHE A 4 6.06 8.07 -13.20
N LYS A 5 5.10 7.19 -13.29
CA LYS A 5 3.73 7.38 -12.84
C LYS A 5 3.45 6.52 -11.61
N GLU A 6 2.34 6.78 -10.92
CA GLU A 6 1.90 5.93 -9.82
C GLU A 6 1.81 4.47 -10.23
N SER A 7 1.32 4.22 -11.45
CA SER A 7 1.21 2.85 -11.96
C SER A 7 2.54 2.12 -12.04
N ASP A 8 3.64 2.85 -12.18
CA ASP A 8 4.96 2.25 -12.23
C ASP A 8 5.42 1.72 -10.86
N LEU A 9 4.80 2.20 -9.79
CA LEU A 9 5.07 1.71 -8.44
C LEU A 9 4.37 0.37 -8.18
N TYR A 10 3.30 0.11 -8.91
CA TYR A 10 2.47 -1.07 -8.65
C TYR A 10 3.22 -2.38 -8.86
N ALA A 11 3.87 -2.54 -10.02
CA ALA A 11 4.49 -3.81 -10.37
C ALA A 11 5.54 -4.28 -9.35
N PRO A 12 6.50 -3.43 -8.92
CA PRO A 12 7.48 -3.88 -7.92
C PRO A 12 6.83 -4.28 -6.59
N VAL A 13 5.82 -3.52 -6.14
CA VAL A 13 5.16 -3.81 -4.87
C VAL A 13 4.31 -5.06 -4.97
N CYS A 14 3.63 -5.24 -6.10
CA CYS A 14 2.87 -6.45 -6.38
C CYS A 14 3.76 -7.68 -6.33
N GLU A 15 4.90 -7.62 -7.03
CA GLU A 15 5.87 -8.71 -7.02
C GLU A 15 6.38 -9.01 -5.61
N TYR A 16 6.65 -7.96 -4.83
CA TYR A 16 7.10 -8.16 -3.46
C TYR A 16 6.07 -8.92 -2.64
N PHE A 17 4.82 -8.47 -2.64
CA PHE A 17 3.78 -9.14 -1.85
C PHE A 17 3.52 -10.56 -2.34
N GLU A 18 3.54 -10.78 -3.65
CA GLU A 18 3.38 -12.13 -4.19
C GLU A 18 4.52 -13.04 -3.77
N SER A 19 5.75 -12.51 -3.71
CA SER A 19 6.91 -13.30 -3.31
C SER A 19 6.85 -13.79 -1.87
N VAL A 20 6.10 -13.08 -1.02
CA VAL A 20 5.92 -13.48 0.38
C VAL A 20 4.55 -14.12 0.63
N GLY A 21 3.86 -14.51 -0.43
CA GLY A 21 2.69 -15.38 -0.33
C GLY A 21 1.33 -14.70 -0.40
N TYR A 22 1.28 -13.41 -0.74
CA TYR A 22 0.00 -12.72 -0.86
C TYR A 22 -0.58 -12.86 -2.26
N THR A 23 -1.90 -12.82 -2.35
CA THR A 23 -2.61 -12.63 -3.60
C THR A 23 -2.93 -11.14 -3.71
N VAL A 24 -2.57 -10.53 -4.83
CA VAL A 24 -2.63 -9.08 -4.98
C VAL A 24 -3.55 -8.68 -6.11
N GLN A 25 -4.36 -7.62 -5.88
CA GLN A 25 -5.19 -7.01 -6.91
C GLN A 25 -5.09 -5.49 -6.83
N ALA A 26 -5.20 -4.84 -7.98
CA ALA A 26 -5.22 -3.40 -8.09
C ALA A 26 -6.66 -2.89 -8.09
N GLU A 27 -6.83 -1.68 -7.59
CA GLU A 27 -8.08 -0.92 -7.74
C GLU A 27 -9.34 -1.65 -7.25
N VAL A 28 -9.25 -2.23 -6.05
CA VAL A 28 -10.41 -2.87 -5.43
C VAL A 28 -11.09 -1.85 -4.51
N LYS A 29 -12.34 -1.50 -4.79
CA LYS A 29 -13.12 -0.57 -3.95
C LYS A 29 -12.36 0.72 -3.62
N ASN A 30 -11.82 1.36 -4.65
CA ASN A 30 -11.05 2.60 -4.54
C ASN A 30 -9.71 2.46 -3.80
N CYS A 31 -9.33 1.24 -3.43
CA CYS A 31 -7.99 0.98 -2.91
C CYS A 31 -7.05 0.74 -4.08
N ASP A 32 -5.88 1.38 -4.06
CA ASP A 32 -4.92 1.24 -5.16
C ASP A 32 -4.38 -0.19 -5.28
N LEU A 33 -4.15 -0.83 -4.14
CA LEU A 33 -3.65 -2.20 -4.10
C LEU A 33 -4.18 -2.89 -2.85
N VAL A 34 -4.65 -4.12 -3.03
CA VAL A 34 -5.10 -4.97 -1.93
C VAL A 34 -4.35 -6.29 -2.01
N ALA A 35 -3.74 -6.70 -0.91
CA ALA A 35 -3.00 -7.95 -0.81
C ALA A 35 -3.60 -8.80 0.31
N VAL A 36 -3.95 -10.04 -0.02
CA VAL A 36 -4.62 -10.93 0.92
C VAL A 36 -3.82 -12.21 1.10
N LYS A 37 -3.64 -12.62 2.34
CA LYS A 37 -3.00 -13.88 2.69
C LYS A 37 -3.68 -14.42 3.94
N ASP A 38 -4.26 -15.59 3.86
CA ASP A 38 -5.06 -16.18 4.93
C ASP A 38 -6.16 -15.21 5.36
N SER A 39 -6.17 -14.77 6.62
CA SER A 39 -7.16 -13.81 7.12
C SER A 39 -6.65 -12.37 7.09
N GLU A 40 -5.42 -12.16 6.62
CA GLU A 40 -4.79 -10.84 6.64
C GLU A 40 -5.06 -10.09 5.35
N THR A 41 -5.50 -8.84 5.48
CA THR A 41 -5.75 -7.96 4.34
C THR A 41 -4.89 -6.72 4.48
N ILE A 42 -4.00 -6.51 3.52
CA ILE A 42 -3.16 -5.32 3.45
C ILE A 42 -3.73 -4.41 2.37
N ILE A 43 -3.83 -3.13 2.69
CA ILE A 43 -4.23 -2.10 1.72
C ILE A 43 -3.06 -1.15 1.55
N ALA A 44 -2.70 -0.85 0.31
CA ALA A 44 -1.63 0.09 0.01
C ALA A 44 -2.13 1.16 -0.94
N GLU A 45 -1.84 2.42 -0.61
CA GLU A 45 -2.15 3.56 -1.45
C GLU A 45 -0.85 4.07 -2.05
N LEU A 46 -0.83 4.26 -3.37
CA LEU A 46 0.37 4.58 -4.13
C LEU A 46 0.35 6.05 -4.57
N LYS A 47 1.47 6.73 -4.40
CA LYS A 47 1.63 8.13 -4.85
C LYS A 47 3.07 8.35 -5.28
N THR A 48 3.27 9.23 -6.24
CA THR A 48 4.62 9.57 -6.71
C THR A 48 5.36 10.49 -5.74
N SER A 49 4.66 11.06 -4.77
CA SER A 49 5.27 11.84 -3.70
C SER A 49 4.38 11.79 -2.47
N PHE A 50 4.98 12.01 -1.31
CA PHE A 50 4.22 12.10 -0.08
C PHE A 50 3.45 13.42 -0.05
N CYS A 51 2.16 13.34 0.20
CA CYS A 51 1.29 14.52 0.24
C CYS A 51 0.13 14.27 1.20
N LEU A 52 -0.51 15.34 1.61
CA LEU A 52 -1.62 15.26 2.57
C LEU A 52 -2.79 14.42 2.05
N LYS A 53 -3.05 14.51 0.75
CA LYS A 53 -4.11 13.71 0.13
C LYS A 53 -3.86 12.20 0.33
N LEU A 54 -2.61 11.77 0.20
CA LEU A 54 -2.23 10.38 0.42
C LEU A 54 -2.53 9.97 1.87
N VAL A 55 -2.23 10.83 2.82
CA VAL A 55 -2.51 10.57 4.24
C VAL A 55 -4.01 10.42 4.46
N TYR A 56 -4.81 11.29 3.88
CA TYR A 56 -6.27 11.20 3.99
C TYR A 56 -6.79 9.89 3.42
N GLN A 57 -6.29 9.49 2.26
CA GLN A 57 -6.68 8.23 1.63
C GLN A 57 -6.33 7.04 2.52
N ALA A 58 -5.11 7.04 3.06
CA ALA A 58 -4.67 5.95 3.94
C ALA A 58 -5.52 5.89 5.21
N LEU A 59 -5.82 7.02 5.81
CA LEU A 59 -6.69 7.07 7.00
C LEU A 59 -8.08 6.50 6.70
N ASP A 60 -8.62 6.82 5.54
CA ASP A 60 -9.92 6.28 5.15
C ASP A 60 -9.86 4.75 5.04
N ARG A 61 -8.76 4.19 4.54
CA ARG A 61 -8.59 2.74 4.45
C ARG A 61 -8.46 2.08 5.81
N ARG A 62 -8.05 2.83 6.84
CA ARG A 62 -7.98 2.31 8.21
C ARG A 62 -9.34 1.90 8.75
N SER A 63 -10.43 2.38 8.18
CA SER A 63 -11.76 1.93 8.56
C SER A 63 -12.08 0.52 8.05
N VAL A 64 -11.24 0.00 7.16
CA VAL A 64 -11.44 -1.32 6.52
C VAL A 64 -10.39 -2.33 6.97
N SER A 65 -9.16 -1.90 7.22
CA SER A 65 -8.07 -2.79 7.60
C SER A 65 -7.14 -2.13 8.61
N ASP A 66 -6.52 -2.96 9.46
CA ASP A 66 -5.48 -2.51 10.38
C ASP A 66 -4.11 -2.41 9.70
N LEU A 67 -3.98 -2.97 8.50
CA LEU A 67 -2.72 -3.07 7.80
C LEU A 67 -2.75 -2.20 6.54
N VAL A 68 -2.60 -0.90 6.75
CA VAL A 68 -2.60 0.07 5.65
C VAL A 68 -1.19 0.64 5.49
N TYR A 69 -0.74 0.68 4.25
CA TYR A 69 0.57 1.25 3.88
C TYR A 69 0.39 2.36 2.87
N VAL A 70 1.31 3.31 2.88
CA VAL A 70 1.50 4.21 1.75
C VAL A 70 2.75 3.76 1.01
N VAL A 71 2.71 3.87 -0.31
CA VAL A 71 3.84 3.49 -1.17
C VAL A 71 4.28 4.73 -1.94
N ILE A 72 5.53 5.11 -1.78
CA ILE A 72 6.11 6.27 -2.45
C ILE A 72 7.50 5.91 -2.98
N PRO A 73 8.03 6.69 -3.92
CA PRO A 73 9.40 6.48 -4.37
C PRO A 73 10.38 6.73 -3.23
N ARG A 74 11.49 6.00 -3.24
CA ARG A 74 12.56 6.21 -2.28
C ARG A 74 13.07 7.66 -2.40
N PRO A 75 13.23 8.40 -1.28
CA PRO A 75 13.68 9.77 -1.35
C PRO A 75 15.12 9.85 -1.90
N LYS A 76 15.35 10.77 -2.84
CA LYS A 76 16.66 10.93 -3.49
C LYS A 76 17.75 11.34 -2.51
N LYS A 77 17.41 12.17 -1.53
CA LYS A 77 18.36 12.65 -0.53
C LYS A 77 18.52 11.71 0.66
N GLY A 78 17.89 10.53 0.59
CA GLY A 78 17.97 9.56 1.64
C GLY A 78 17.17 9.94 2.88
N ALA A 79 17.34 9.17 3.93
CA ALA A 79 16.53 9.24 5.14
C ALA A 79 16.98 10.32 6.13
N LYS A 80 17.78 11.30 5.71
CA LYS A 80 18.35 12.31 6.60
C LYS A 80 17.62 13.64 6.61
N SER A 81 16.70 13.89 5.66
CA SER A 81 16.00 15.16 5.62
C SER A 81 15.02 15.29 6.77
N THR A 82 14.79 16.53 7.19
CA THR A 82 13.83 16.84 8.24
C THR A 82 12.41 16.45 7.81
N GLU A 83 12.07 16.70 6.54
CA GLU A 83 10.77 16.33 6.00
C GLU A 83 10.53 14.83 6.09
N TRP A 84 11.53 14.03 5.72
CA TRP A 84 11.44 12.59 5.78
C TRP A 84 11.19 12.12 7.23
N ARG A 85 11.97 12.64 8.17
CA ARG A 85 11.81 12.26 9.58
C ARG A 85 10.45 12.67 10.13
N ASN A 86 9.96 13.84 9.74
CA ASN A 86 8.63 14.29 10.17
C ASN A 86 7.53 13.40 9.59
N MET A 87 7.68 13.00 8.34
CA MET A 87 6.74 12.06 7.71
C MET A 87 6.73 10.73 8.46
N LEU A 88 7.90 10.20 8.79
CA LEU A 88 7.99 8.95 9.54
C LEU A 88 7.27 9.04 10.89
N LYS A 89 7.48 10.15 11.60
CA LYS A 89 6.82 10.37 12.89
C LYS A 89 5.30 10.44 12.74
N LEU A 90 4.84 11.16 11.74
CA LEU A 90 3.40 11.32 11.50
C LEU A 90 2.77 9.97 11.19
N MET A 91 3.34 9.23 10.26
CA MET A 91 2.79 7.95 9.84
C MET A 91 2.81 6.93 10.97
N LYS A 92 3.84 6.96 11.80
CA LYS A 92 3.91 6.09 12.97
C LYS A 92 2.81 6.39 13.97
N LYS A 93 2.53 7.68 14.21
CA LYS A 93 1.43 8.07 15.10
C LYS A 93 0.07 7.65 14.55
N LEU A 94 -0.09 7.64 13.25
CA LEU A 94 -1.33 7.22 12.61
C LEU A 94 -1.41 5.70 12.43
N ASP A 95 -0.34 4.99 12.77
CA ASP A 95 -0.20 3.55 12.60
C ASP A 95 -0.42 3.12 11.15
N ILE A 96 0.18 3.87 10.24
CA ILE A 96 0.19 3.56 8.81
C ILE A 96 1.61 3.20 8.40
N GLY A 97 1.76 2.07 7.71
CA GLY A 97 3.07 1.62 7.26
C GLY A 97 3.57 2.42 6.06
N ILE A 98 4.85 2.35 5.82
CA ILE A 98 5.50 3.04 4.70
C ILE A 98 6.33 2.04 3.90
N ILE A 99 6.10 2.03 2.61
CA ILE A 99 6.87 1.25 1.65
C ILE A 99 7.49 2.23 0.66
N THR A 100 8.76 2.07 0.36
CA THR A 100 9.41 2.86 -0.68
C THR A 100 9.89 1.96 -1.81
N VAL A 101 9.94 2.53 -3.01
CA VAL A 101 10.42 1.82 -4.19
C VAL A 101 11.55 2.64 -4.81
N ALA A 102 12.66 1.98 -5.07
CA ALA A 102 13.84 2.62 -5.69
C ALA A 102 13.60 2.83 -7.18
N MET A 103 12.87 3.87 -7.52
CA MET A 103 12.47 4.13 -8.90
C MET A 103 13.61 4.61 -9.80
N ASP A 104 14.68 5.09 -9.21
CA ASP A 104 15.88 5.53 -9.94
C ASP A 104 16.88 4.40 -10.20
N SER A 105 16.50 3.17 -9.86
CA SER A 105 17.33 1.98 -10.01
C SER A 105 16.65 1.01 -10.97
N GLU A 106 17.43 0.24 -11.72
CA GLU A 106 16.90 -0.80 -12.61
C GLU A 106 16.13 -1.87 -11.84
N LEU A 107 16.61 -2.22 -10.66
CA LEU A 107 16.01 -3.29 -9.87
C LEU A 107 14.72 -2.89 -9.18
N LYS A 108 14.42 -1.61 -9.08
CA LYS A 108 13.21 -1.14 -8.39
C LYS A 108 13.02 -1.80 -7.03
N THR A 109 14.06 -1.78 -6.21
CA THR A 109 14.04 -2.41 -4.90
C THR A 109 12.90 -1.86 -4.03
N VAL A 110 12.16 -2.76 -3.38
CA VAL A 110 11.08 -2.41 -2.48
C VAL A 110 11.57 -2.52 -1.05
N ASP A 111 11.43 -1.44 -0.29
CA ASP A 111 11.83 -1.40 1.12
C ASP A 111 10.62 -1.17 2.00
N ILE A 112 10.43 -2.02 2.99
CA ILE A 112 9.42 -1.82 4.02
C ILE A 112 10.04 -0.95 5.09
N VAL A 113 9.76 0.34 5.05
CA VAL A 113 10.39 1.32 5.95
C VAL A 113 9.77 1.26 7.34
N SER A 114 8.47 1.10 7.39
CA SER A 114 7.74 1.08 8.66
C SER A 114 6.53 0.17 8.51
N VAL A 115 6.25 -0.62 9.53
CA VAL A 115 5.15 -1.58 9.53
C VAL A 115 4.09 -1.10 10.50
N PRO A 116 2.79 -1.15 10.13
CA PRO A 116 1.73 -0.84 11.08
C PRO A 116 1.74 -1.87 12.21
N SER A 117 1.33 -1.45 13.40
CA SER A 117 1.34 -2.34 14.57
C SER A 117 0.32 -3.47 14.47
N GLY A 118 -0.69 -3.28 13.64
CA GLY A 118 -1.79 -4.23 13.55
C GLY A 118 -2.78 -4.10 14.70
N HIS A 119 -2.68 -3.02 15.48
CA HIS A 119 -3.64 -2.79 16.57
C HIS A 119 -5.02 -2.54 16.02
N SER A 120 -5.96 -3.32 16.53
CA SER A 120 -7.34 -3.24 16.08
C SER A 120 -7.94 -1.87 16.42
N GLN A 121 -8.55 -1.25 15.42
CA GLN A 121 -9.38 -0.08 15.61
C GLN A 121 -10.82 -0.48 15.25
N LYS A 122 -11.78 0.41 15.55
CA LYS A 122 -13.15 0.13 15.14
C LYS A 122 -13.23 0.19 13.62
N HIS A 123 -13.39 -0.95 13.01
CA HIS A 123 -13.60 -1.04 11.57
C HIS A 123 -15.08 -0.89 11.25
N ASN A 124 -15.34 -0.38 10.05
CA ASN A 124 -16.68 -0.46 9.49
C ASN A 124 -16.85 -1.88 8.94
N SER A 125 -17.55 -2.74 9.66
CA SER A 125 -17.73 -4.14 9.31
C SER A 125 -18.33 -4.34 7.93
N ASN A 126 -19.28 -3.49 7.54
CA ASN A 126 -19.90 -3.57 6.23
C ASN A 126 -18.91 -3.28 5.11
N LYS A 127 -18.10 -2.24 5.28
CA LYS A 127 -17.07 -1.91 4.27
C LYS A 127 -16.05 -3.02 4.14
N LYS A 128 -15.61 -3.59 5.25
CA LYS A 128 -14.63 -4.67 5.24
C LYS A 128 -15.20 -5.91 4.54
N SER A 129 -16.45 -6.27 4.85
CA SER A 129 -17.10 -7.41 4.21
C SER A 129 -17.27 -7.21 2.72
N LYS A 130 -17.69 -6.01 2.30
CA LYS A 130 -17.84 -5.70 0.88
C LYS A 130 -16.50 -5.76 0.14
N LEU A 131 -15.45 -5.27 0.75
CA LEU A 131 -14.12 -5.34 0.16
C LEU A 131 -13.67 -6.78 -0.03
N SER A 132 -13.82 -7.60 0.99
CA SER A 132 -13.43 -9.02 0.94
C SER A 132 -14.19 -9.77 -0.14
N LYS A 133 -15.49 -9.51 -0.24
CA LYS A 133 -16.34 -10.16 -1.23
C LYS A 133 -15.92 -9.76 -2.64
N GLU A 134 -15.72 -8.47 -2.88
CA GLU A 134 -15.31 -7.98 -4.21
C GLU A 134 -13.94 -8.54 -4.60
N PHE A 135 -13.02 -8.62 -3.65
CA PHE A 135 -11.70 -9.19 -3.91
C PHE A 135 -11.84 -10.65 -4.38
N LYS A 136 -12.64 -11.45 -3.68
CA LYS A 136 -12.86 -12.84 -4.05
C LYS A 136 -13.52 -12.99 -5.41
N ASP A 137 -14.52 -12.16 -5.69
CA ASP A 137 -15.22 -12.18 -6.96
C ASP A 137 -14.27 -11.85 -8.12
N ARG A 138 -13.42 -10.83 -7.95
CA ARG A 138 -12.45 -10.46 -8.96
C ARG A 138 -11.41 -11.56 -9.19
N ASN A 139 -10.95 -12.22 -8.11
CA ASN A 139 -9.99 -13.31 -8.24
C ASN A 139 -10.55 -14.45 -9.11
N VAL A 140 -11.81 -14.80 -8.87
CA VAL A 140 -12.46 -15.84 -9.65
C VAL A 140 -12.52 -15.46 -11.13
N ASN A 141 -12.86 -14.21 -11.42
CA ASN A 141 -12.99 -13.74 -12.80
C ASN A 141 -11.64 -13.52 -13.48
N GLU A 142 -10.67 -12.98 -12.77
CA GLU A 142 -9.39 -12.59 -13.35
C GLU A 142 -8.42 -13.75 -13.53
N ASN A 143 -8.58 -14.82 -12.79
CA ASN A 143 -7.79 -16.02 -13.01
C ASN A 143 -8.00 -16.59 -14.41
N ILE A 144 -9.12 -16.23 -15.02
CA ILE A 144 -9.40 -16.61 -16.40
C ILE A 144 -8.70 -15.66 -17.36
N GLY A 145 -8.53 -14.42 -16.96
CA GLY A 145 -7.92 -13.37 -17.78
C GLY A 145 -6.40 -13.39 -17.84
N GLY A 146 -5.74 -14.08 -16.95
CA GLY A 146 -4.30 -14.25 -16.99
C GLY A 146 -3.49 -12.98 -16.81
N ILE A 147 -3.73 -12.23 -15.81
CA ILE A 147 -2.92 -11.04 -15.52
C ILE A 147 -1.65 -11.41 -14.82
#